data_f4afe6094fae17fbf0307133e8c472d8
#
_entry.id   f4afe6094fae17fbf0307133e8c472d8
#
_cell.length_a   1.000
_cell.length_b   1.000
_cell.length_c   1.000
_cell.angle_alpha   90.00
_cell.angle_beta   90.00
_cell.angle_gamma   90.00
#
_symmetry.space_group_name_H-M   'P 1'
#
loop_
_entity.id
_entity.type
_entity.pdbx_description
1 polymer ?
#
loop_
_entity_poly.entity_id
_entity_poly.type
_entity_poly.pdbx_seq_one_letter_code
_entity_poly.pdbx_strand_id
1 'polypeptide(L)'
;VIDVTLPAKKNSVGHSHPNTNALEAVERIFVGMGYEVVEGLREYDEYNFTKLNIPPNHPAKDEQDTFYINKDIVLRTQTSPVQARIMETGRLPIRMISPGRVFRSDEVDATHSPSFHQVEGLVIDKNITFSDLKGTLAEFAKEMFGAETKVKFRPHHFPFTEPAPRWM
;
A
#
# COMPACT_ATOMS: atom_id res chain seq x y z
N VAL A 1 52.85 20.82 6.39
CA VAL A 1 51.99 22.02 6.51
C VAL A 1 50.73 21.72 5.70
N ILE A 2 49.58 21.79 6.32
CA ILE A 2 48.27 21.62 5.64
C ILE A 2 47.92 22.97 5.04
N ASP A 3 47.66 23.01 3.72
CA ASP A 3 47.23 24.22 3.04
C ASP A 3 45.71 24.40 3.27
N VAL A 4 45.36 25.38 4.09
CA VAL A 4 43.97 25.69 4.46
C VAL A 4 43.25 26.57 3.42
N THR A 5 43.96 27.00 2.37
CA THR A 5 43.39 27.83 1.28
C THR A 5 42.75 26.97 0.20
N LEU A 6 43.04 25.68 0.17
CA LEU A 6 42.41 24.75 -0.78
C LEU A 6 40.92 24.58 -0.44
N PRO A 7 40.03 24.68 -1.43
CA PRO A 7 38.61 24.47 -1.19
C PRO A 7 38.37 23.04 -0.71
N ALA A 8 37.56 22.88 0.32
CA ALA A 8 37.16 21.57 0.81
C ALA A 8 36.46 20.79 -0.32
N LYS A 9 36.80 19.48 -0.41
CA LYS A 9 36.10 18.57 -1.35
C LYS A 9 34.63 18.53 -0.97
N LYS A 10 33.77 19.08 -1.81
CA LYS A 10 32.33 18.96 -1.62
C LYS A 10 31.93 17.47 -1.77
N ASN A 11 31.50 16.87 -0.70
CA ASN A 11 30.86 15.55 -0.78
C ASN A 11 29.53 15.71 -1.52
N SER A 12 29.29 14.89 -2.53
CA SER A 12 27.96 14.80 -3.14
C SER A 12 26.99 14.25 -2.11
N VAL A 13 25.95 15.02 -1.78
CA VAL A 13 24.87 14.54 -0.93
C VAL A 13 23.98 13.63 -1.79
N GLY A 14 23.72 12.42 -1.31
CA GLY A 14 22.78 11.52 -1.96
C GLY A 14 21.35 12.05 -1.89
N HIS A 15 20.51 11.60 -2.81
CA HIS A 15 19.09 11.94 -2.86
C HIS A 15 18.26 10.67 -2.70
N SER A 16 17.09 10.79 -2.06
CA SER A 16 16.13 9.70 -1.97
C SER A 16 15.59 9.34 -3.36
N HIS A 17 15.29 8.05 -3.54
CA HIS A 17 14.66 7.59 -4.77
C HIS A 17 13.26 8.22 -4.93
N PRO A 18 12.78 8.57 -6.14
CA PRO A 18 11.47 9.16 -6.35
C PRO A 18 10.30 8.38 -5.71
N ASN A 19 10.34 7.04 -5.77
CA ASN A 19 9.33 6.20 -5.11
C ASN A 19 9.33 6.36 -3.59
N THR A 20 10.52 6.50 -2.97
CA THR A 20 10.62 6.75 -1.53
C THR A 20 9.98 8.09 -1.18
N ASN A 21 10.30 9.14 -1.92
CA ASN A 21 9.71 10.46 -1.71
C ASN A 21 8.17 10.43 -1.87
N ALA A 22 7.67 9.66 -2.85
CA ALA A 22 6.22 9.51 -3.07
C ALA A 22 5.55 8.77 -1.89
N LEU A 23 6.15 7.69 -1.40
CA LEU A 23 5.64 6.96 -0.23
C LEU A 23 5.63 7.83 1.02
N GLU A 24 6.74 8.50 1.31
CA GLU A 24 6.84 9.44 2.45
C GLU A 24 5.81 10.58 2.36
N ALA A 25 5.49 11.06 1.16
CA ALA A 25 4.44 12.05 0.97
C ALA A 25 3.05 11.48 1.30
N VAL A 26 2.74 10.27 0.82
CA VAL A 26 1.48 9.56 1.14
C VAL A 26 1.35 9.34 2.64
N GLU A 27 2.39 8.78 3.28
CA GLU A 27 2.41 8.51 4.71
C GLU A 27 2.17 9.79 5.53
N ARG A 28 2.85 10.88 5.20
CA ARG A 28 2.70 12.18 5.86
C ARG A 28 1.27 12.70 5.79
N ILE A 29 0.62 12.59 4.62
CA ILE A 29 -0.77 13.00 4.43
C ILE A 29 -1.69 12.18 5.33
N PHE A 30 -1.58 10.86 5.31
CA PHE A 30 -2.44 9.99 6.10
C PHE A 30 -2.19 10.11 7.61
N VAL A 31 -0.95 10.25 8.04
CA VAL A 31 -0.60 10.55 9.45
C VAL A 31 -1.24 11.88 9.87
N GLY A 32 -1.20 12.90 9.01
CA GLY A 32 -1.89 14.17 9.23
C GLY A 32 -3.41 14.02 9.38
N MET A 33 -4.02 13.03 8.74
CA MET A 33 -5.43 12.67 8.88
C MET A 33 -5.72 11.73 10.08
N GLY A 34 -4.71 11.39 10.89
CA GLY A 34 -4.84 10.55 12.08
C GLY A 34 -4.78 9.05 11.82
N TYR A 35 -4.14 8.62 10.75
CA TYR A 35 -3.88 7.21 10.45
C TYR A 35 -2.55 6.76 11.05
N GLU A 36 -2.50 5.53 11.54
CA GLU A 36 -1.25 4.84 11.87
C GLU A 36 -0.62 4.23 10.60
N VAL A 37 0.70 4.28 10.50
CA VAL A 37 1.45 3.56 9.46
C VAL A 37 1.85 2.20 10.02
N VAL A 38 1.42 1.14 9.38
CA VAL A 38 1.71 -0.23 9.79
C VAL A 38 2.36 -0.98 8.66
N GLU A 39 3.60 -1.41 8.86
CA GLU A 39 4.35 -2.18 7.89
C GLU A 39 4.27 -3.69 8.16
N GLY A 40 4.31 -4.48 7.10
CA GLY A 40 4.47 -5.92 7.13
C GLY A 40 5.51 -6.35 6.10
N LEU A 41 6.22 -7.44 6.34
CA LEU A 41 7.32 -7.87 5.47
C LEU A 41 6.99 -9.12 4.66
N ARG A 42 7.28 -10.30 5.20
CA ARG A 42 7.01 -11.58 4.54
C ARG A 42 5.66 -12.10 4.98
N GLU A 43 4.94 -12.72 4.05
CA GLU A 43 3.61 -13.18 4.39
C GLU A 43 3.48 -14.69 4.26
N TYR A 44 2.76 -15.27 5.21
CA TYR A 44 2.26 -16.63 5.07
C TYR A 44 1.12 -16.65 4.03
N ASP A 45 1.03 -17.73 3.27
CA ASP A 45 -0.05 -17.98 2.32
C ASP A 45 -1.44 -17.76 2.95
N GLU A 46 -1.60 -18.17 4.21
CA GLU A 46 -2.81 -17.97 4.98
C GLU A 46 -3.26 -16.51 5.04
N TYR A 47 -2.36 -15.57 5.34
CA TYR A 47 -2.68 -14.15 5.43
C TYR A 47 -2.81 -13.49 4.06
N ASN A 48 -2.03 -13.97 3.08
CA ASN A 48 -2.06 -13.38 1.74
C ASN A 48 -3.31 -13.80 0.95
N PHE A 49 -3.95 -14.92 1.31
CA PHE A 49 -5.09 -15.48 0.58
C PHE A 49 -6.25 -15.90 1.48
N THR A 50 -6.07 -16.90 2.33
CA THR A 50 -7.16 -17.55 3.06
C THR A 50 -7.93 -16.59 3.97
N LYS A 51 -7.22 -15.76 4.75
CA LYS A 51 -7.81 -14.76 5.64
C LYS A 51 -8.41 -13.56 4.89
N LEU A 52 -8.12 -13.42 3.61
CA LEU A 52 -8.75 -12.45 2.72
C LEU A 52 -9.92 -13.04 1.93
N ASN A 53 -10.39 -14.23 2.32
CA ASN A 53 -11.48 -14.94 1.67
C ASN A 53 -11.20 -15.30 0.19
N ILE A 54 -9.93 -15.46 -0.17
CA ILE A 54 -9.53 -15.93 -1.50
C ILE A 54 -9.52 -17.45 -1.48
N PRO A 55 -10.39 -18.13 -2.27
CA PRO A 55 -10.51 -19.57 -2.24
C PRO A 55 -9.24 -20.27 -2.76
N PRO A 56 -9.00 -21.54 -2.33
CA PRO A 56 -7.80 -22.29 -2.70
C PRO A 56 -7.55 -22.40 -4.20
N ASN A 57 -8.63 -22.47 -5.00
CA ASN A 57 -8.55 -22.62 -6.45
C ASN A 57 -8.64 -21.28 -7.21
N HIS A 58 -8.42 -20.17 -6.53
CA HIS A 58 -8.45 -18.86 -7.19
C HIS A 58 -7.19 -18.68 -8.07
N PRO A 59 -7.32 -18.18 -9.31
CA PRO A 59 -6.17 -18.00 -10.22
C PRO A 59 -5.01 -17.20 -9.62
N ALA A 60 -5.29 -16.21 -8.79
CA ALA A 60 -4.26 -15.42 -8.11
C ALA A 60 -3.33 -16.23 -7.18
N LYS A 61 -3.67 -17.49 -6.86
CA LYS A 61 -2.81 -18.43 -6.11
C LYS A 61 -1.94 -19.28 -7.02
N ASP A 62 -2.08 -19.18 -8.33
CA ASP A 62 -1.22 -19.89 -9.27
C ASP A 62 0.24 -19.44 -9.10
N GLU A 63 1.17 -20.38 -9.24
CA GLU A 63 2.61 -20.08 -9.25
C GLU A 63 3.01 -19.13 -10.39
N GLN A 64 2.16 -19.01 -11.41
CA GLN A 64 2.33 -18.05 -12.50
C GLN A 64 2.10 -16.59 -12.03
N ASP A 65 1.29 -16.38 -10.99
CA ASP A 65 0.95 -15.04 -10.51
C ASP A 65 1.58 -14.70 -9.16
N THR A 66 2.13 -15.68 -8.44
CA THR A 66 2.67 -15.53 -7.09
C THR A 66 4.06 -16.14 -6.94
N PHE A 67 4.98 -15.41 -6.35
CA PHE A 67 6.30 -15.94 -5.98
C PHE A 67 6.25 -16.66 -4.63
N TYR A 68 6.40 -17.97 -4.65
CA TYR A 68 6.51 -18.81 -3.45
C TYR A 68 7.96 -18.96 -3.01
N ILE A 69 8.25 -18.71 -1.74
CA ILE A 69 9.55 -19.02 -1.12
C ILE A 69 9.56 -20.50 -0.72
N ASN A 70 8.44 -20.96 -0.20
CA ASN A 70 8.16 -22.38 0.07
C ASN A 70 6.63 -22.58 0.08
N LYS A 71 6.13 -23.77 0.43
CA LYS A 71 4.72 -24.10 0.44
C LYS A 71 3.83 -23.19 1.33
N ASP A 72 4.42 -22.57 2.34
CA ASP A 72 3.67 -21.80 3.36
C ASP A 72 4.00 -20.30 3.33
N ILE A 73 5.07 -19.90 2.63
CA ILE A 73 5.57 -18.52 2.62
C ILE A 73 5.63 -17.99 1.20
N VAL A 74 5.03 -16.82 0.99
CA VAL A 74 4.99 -16.10 -0.29
C VAL A 74 5.69 -14.74 -0.19
N LEU A 75 6.12 -14.21 -1.33
CA LEU A 75 6.31 -12.78 -1.48
C LEU A 75 4.93 -12.16 -1.62
N ARG A 76 4.55 -11.29 -0.69
CA ARG A 76 3.19 -10.73 -0.66
C ARG A 76 2.79 -10.11 -1.99
N THR A 77 1.62 -10.44 -2.48
CA THR A 77 1.05 -9.92 -3.72
C THR A 77 0.28 -8.60 -3.54
N GLN A 78 0.03 -8.24 -2.28
CA GLN A 78 -0.71 -7.06 -1.84
C GLN A 78 -0.31 -6.72 -0.40
N THR A 79 -0.72 -5.55 0.10
CA THR A 79 -0.48 -5.16 1.49
C THR A 79 -1.64 -5.51 2.43
N SER A 80 -2.73 -6.07 1.92
CA SER A 80 -3.92 -6.51 2.69
C SER A 80 -3.64 -7.51 3.84
N PRO A 81 -2.61 -8.39 3.78
CA PRO A 81 -2.25 -9.22 4.93
C PRO A 81 -2.04 -8.45 6.23
N VAL A 82 -1.52 -7.23 6.14
CA VAL A 82 -1.33 -6.37 7.31
C VAL A 82 -2.67 -5.98 7.94
N GLN A 83 -3.69 -5.75 7.11
CA GLN A 83 -5.05 -5.48 7.60
C GLN A 83 -5.60 -6.66 8.39
N ALA A 84 -5.45 -7.88 7.87
CA ALA A 84 -5.90 -9.10 8.56
C ALA A 84 -5.21 -9.25 9.94
N ARG A 85 -3.90 -9.03 10.00
CA ARG A 85 -3.13 -9.09 11.25
C ARG A 85 -3.59 -8.05 12.28
N ILE A 86 -3.85 -6.82 11.85
CA ILE A 86 -4.32 -5.77 12.75
C ILE A 86 -5.74 -6.07 13.24
N MET A 87 -6.62 -6.56 12.38
CA MET A 87 -7.97 -6.98 12.79
C MET A 87 -7.95 -8.10 13.83
N GLU A 88 -7.01 -9.04 13.74
CA GLU A 88 -6.84 -10.12 14.72
C GLU A 88 -6.43 -9.64 16.11
N THR A 89 -5.86 -8.44 16.25
CA THR A 89 -5.55 -7.88 17.57
C THR A 89 -6.81 -7.55 18.38
N GLY A 90 -7.97 -7.44 17.73
CA GLY A 90 -9.24 -7.07 18.34
C GLY A 90 -9.32 -5.64 18.87
N ARG A 91 -8.28 -4.83 18.66
CA ARG A 91 -8.31 -3.41 19.10
C ARG A 91 -9.17 -2.59 18.14
N LEU A 92 -10.06 -1.80 18.70
CA LEU A 92 -10.92 -0.86 17.97
C LEU A 92 -10.90 0.52 18.67
N PRO A 93 -11.03 1.62 17.92
CA PRO A 93 -11.14 1.70 16.47
C PRO A 93 -9.82 1.39 15.76
N ILE A 94 -9.89 1.01 14.48
CA ILE A 94 -8.72 0.87 13.60
C ILE A 94 -8.76 2.00 12.59
N ARG A 95 -7.65 2.70 12.42
CA ARG A 95 -7.42 3.68 11.36
C ARG A 95 -5.96 3.61 10.96
N MET A 96 -5.68 2.90 9.88
CA MET A 96 -4.31 2.64 9.47
C MET A 96 -4.13 2.70 7.95
N ILE A 97 -2.89 2.91 7.53
CA ILE A 97 -2.40 2.61 6.19
C ILE A 97 -1.29 1.57 6.27
N SER A 98 -1.19 0.75 5.24
CA SER A 98 -0.12 -0.22 5.07
C SER A 98 0.61 0.05 3.76
N PRO A 99 1.68 0.85 3.79
CA PRO A 99 2.57 1.01 2.64
C PRO A 99 3.48 -0.20 2.51
N GLY A 100 3.93 -0.48 1.29
CA GLY A 100 4.98 -1.46 1.11
C GLY A 100 5.16 -1.98 -0.30
N ARG A 101 6.28 -2.68 -0.46
CA ARG A 101 6.59 -3.37 -1.70
C ARG A 101 5.80 -4.66 -1.81
N VAL A 102 5.27 -4.91 -2.99
CA VAL A 102 4.50 -6.12 -3.33
C VAL A 102 5.08 -6.74 -4.60
N PHE A 103 4.76 -8.02 -4.82
CA PHE A 103 5.40 -8.81 -5.86
C PHE A 103 4.33 -9.62 -6.59
N ARG A 104 4.41 -9.65 -7.92
CA ARG A 104 3.57 -10.47 -8.78
C ARG A 104 4.43 -11.04 -9.89
N SER A 105 4.19 -12.28 -10.25
CA SER A 105 4.94 -13.00 -11.28
C SER A 105 4.40 -12.69 -12.69
N ASP A 106 4.02 -11.42 -12.92
CA ASP A 106 3.55 -10.97 -14.23
C ASP A 106 4.70 -10.87 -15.23
N GLU A 107 4.40 -11.09 -16.50
CA GLU A 107 5.35 -10.78 -17.58
C GLU A 107 5.69 -9.29 -17.57
N VAL A 108 6.99 -9.00 -17.67
CA VAL A 108 7.48 -7.60 -17.63
C VAL A 108 7.18 -6.92 -18.96
N ASP A 109 6.37 -5.86 -18.90
CA ASP A 109 6.10 -4.99 -20.04
C ASP A 109 6.23 -3.51 -19.66
N ALA A 110 5.75 -2.59 -20.52
CA ALA A 110 5.81 -1.16 -20.27
C ALA A 110 4.96 -0.68 -19.07
N THR A 111 4.02 -1.49 -18.59
CA THR A 111 3.06 -1.16 -17.54
C THR A 111 3.08 -2.12 -16.36
N HIS A 112 3.72 -3.28 -16.49
CA HIS A 112 3.82 -4.30 -15.45
C HIS A 112 5.26 -4.49 -15.00
N SER A 113 5.46 -4.39 -13.69
CA SER A 113 6.73 -4.72 -13.02
C SER A 113 6.47 -5.83 -12.01
N PRO A 114 7.35 -6.84 -11.91
CA PRO A 114 7.20 -7.91 -10.93
C PRO A 114 7.33 -7.42 -9.48
N SER A 115 7.80 -6.20 -9.30
CA SER A 115 7.91 -5.54 -8.00
C SER A 115 7.43 -4.10 -8.10
N PHE A 116 6.45 -3.73 -7.29
CA PHE A 116 5.93 -2.37 -7.23
C PHE A 116 5.54 -2.01 -5.80
N HIS A 117 5.11 -0.77 -5.59
CA HIS A 117 4.67 -0.31 -4.27
C HIS A 117 3.16 -0.15 -4.25
N GLN A 118 2.57 -0.50 -3.12
CA GLN A 118 1.14 -0.37 -2.86
C GLN A 118 0.94 0.28 -1.49
N VAL A 119 -0.11 1.06 -1.36
CA VAL A 119 -0.57 1.59 -0.07
C VAL A 119 -2.05 1.25 0.06
N GLU A 120 -2.39 0.51 1.07
CA GLU A 120 -3.78 0.20 1.41
C GLU A 120 -4.17 0.88 2.71
N GLY A 121 -5.42 1.30 2.83
CA GLY A 121 -5.97 1.90 4.03
C GLY A 121 -7.11 1.07 4.60
N LEU A 122 -7.21 1.03 5.94
CA LEU A 122 -8.29 0.38 6.67
C LEU A 122 -8.82 1.31 7.75
N VAL A 123 -10.14 1.47 7.77
CA VAL A 123 -10.85 2.13 8.87
C VAL A 123 -11.96 1.21 9.37
N ILE A 124 -11.94 0.90 10.66
CA ILE A 124 -13.03 0.19 11.35
C ILE A 124 -13.40 1.01 12.57
N ASP A 125 -14.60 1.56 12.56
CA ASP A 125 -15.15 2.36 13.66
C ASP A 125 -16.68 2.33 13.59
N LYS A 126 -17.34 2.89 14.61
CA LYS A 126 -18.78 3.04 14.64
C LYS A 126 -19.24 4.06 13.60
N ASN A 127 -20.37 3.74 12.94
CA ASN A 127 -21.06 4.62 11.98
C ASN A 127 -20.22 5.04 10.77
N ILE A 128 -19.20 4.29 10.40
CA ILE A 128 -18.45 4.51 9.13
C ILE A 128 -19.37 4.27 7.95
N THR A 129 -19.35 5.18 7.01
CA THR A 129 -20.20 5.20 5.82
C THR A 129 -19.37 5.28 4.55
N PHE A 130 -20.02 5.06 3.41
CA PHE A 130 -19.38 5.28 2.10
C PHE A 130 -18.98 6.75 1.86
N SER A 131 -19.66 7.68 2.52
CA SER A 131 -19.29 9.10 2.46
C SER A 131 -17.95 9.38 3.15
N ASP A 132 -17.63 8.65 4.21
CA ASP A 132 -16.34 8.78 4.90
C ASP A 132 -15.20 8.30 3.98
N LEU A 133 -15.40 7.18 3.28
CA LEU A 133 -14.44 6.71 2.27
C LEU A 133 -14.22 7.76 1.18
N LYS A 134 -15.31 8.33 0.64
CA LYS A 134 -15.21 9.38 -0.38
C LYS A 134 -14.50 10.62 0.13
N GLY A 135 -14.80 11.05 1.34
CA GLY A 135 -14.18 12.21 1.99
C GLY A 135 -12.67 12.00 2.17
N THR A 136 -12.28 10.86 2.71
CA THR A 136 -10.86 10.51 2.92
C THR A 136 -10.07 10.52 1.61
N LEU A 137 -10.61 9.87 0.56
CA LEU A 137 -9.92 9.80 -0.73
C LEU A 137 -9.89 11.15 -1.46
N ALA A 138 -10.93 11.97 -1.30
CA ALA A 138 -10.96 13.32 -1.87
C ALA A 138 -9.93 14.23 -1.19
N GLU A 139 -9.82 14.16 0.12
CA GLU A 139 -8.83 14.94 0.88
C GLU A 139 -7.41 14.50 0.53
N PHE A 140 -7.15 13.18 0.52
CA PHE A 140 -5.86 12.64 0.07
C PHE A 140 -5.50 13.14 -1.33
N ALA A 141 -6.45 13.12 -2.28
CA ALA A 141 -6.18 13.56 -3.64
C ALA A 141 -5.83 15.04 -3.73
N LYS A 142 -6.50 15.89 -2.96
CA LYS A 142 -6.18 17.33 -2.90
C LYS A 142 -4.80 17.61 -2.31
N GLU A 143 -4.48 16.96 -1.20
CA GLU A 143 -3.18 17.11 -0.54
C GLU A 143 -2.03 16.60 -1.41
N MET A 144 -2.23 15.50 -2.12
CA MET A 144 -1.20 14.87 -2.96
C MET A 144 -1.02 15.56 -4.31
N PHE A 145 -2.11 16.00 -4.95
CA PHE A 145 -2.12 16.48 -6.33
C PHE A 145 -2.57 17.93 -6.50
N GLY A 146 -2.94 18.59 -5.41
CA GLY A 146 -3.36 19.98 -5.38
C GLY A 146 -4.87 20.19 -5.26
N ALA A 147 -5.25 21.38 -4.79
CA ALA A 147 -6.62 21.72 -4.40
C ALA A 147 -7.67 21.59 -5.52
N GLU A 148 -7.26 21.76 -6.77
CA GLU A 148 -8.14 21.68 -7.94
C GLU A 148 -8.39 20.25 -8.43
N THR A 149 -7.84 19.24 -7.73
CA THR A 149 -7.98 17.83 -8.09
C THR A 149 -9.42 17.36 -7.97
N LYS A 150 -9.94 16.79 -9.05
CA LYS A 150 -11.30 16.23 -9.12
C LYS A 150 -11.23 14.72 -9.02
N VAL A 151 -11.96 14.16 -8.07
CA VAL A 151 -12.05 12.72 -7.85
C VAL A 151 -13.36 12.19 -8.42
N LYS A 152 -13.29 11.08 -9.16
CA LYS A 152 -14.44 10.38 -9.70
C LYS A 152 -14.51 8.95 -9.18
N PHE A 153 -15.68 8.54 -8.73
CA PHE A 153 -15.95 7.17 -8.29
C PHE A 153 -16.76 6.43 -9.35
N ARG A 154 -16.38 5.20 -9.63
CA ARG A 154 -17.15 4.29 -10.50
C ARG A 154 -17.46 3.00 -9.75
N PRO A 155 -18.66 2.44 -9.91
CA PRO A 155 -18.92 1.08 -9.48
C PRO A 155 -17.94 0.12 -10.15
N HIS A 156 -17.40 -0.80 -9.37
CA HIS A 156 -16.50 -1.84 -9.86
C HIS A 156 -16.75 -3.12 -9.07
N HIS A 157 -16.49 -4.26 -9.67
CA HIS A 157 -16.60 -5.54 -8.99
C HIS A 157 -15.21 -6.04 -8.58
N PHE A 158 -15.07 -6.33 -7.28
CA PHE A 158 -13.95 -7.11 -6.74
C PHE A 158 -14.52 -8.33 -6.03
N PRO A 159 -13.99 -9.55 -6.28
CA PRO A 159 -14.57 -10.79 -5.72
C PRO A 159 -14.63 -10.85 -4.18
N PHE A 160 -13.83 -10.02 -3.51
CA PHE A 160 -13.63 -10.05 -2.06
C PHE A 160 -14.01 -8.73 -1.36
N THR A 161 -14.66 -7.80 -2.06
CA THR A 161 -15.11 -6.53 -1.45
C THR A 161 -16.54 -6.21 -1.85
N GLU A 162 -17.33 -5.72 -0.90
CA GLU A 162 -18.71 -5.29 -1.14
C GLU A 162 -19.09 -4.13 -0.20
N PRO A 163 -19.56 -2.99 -0.70
CA PRO A 163 -19.55 -2.55 -2.09
C PRO A 163 -18.14 -2.18 -2.57
N ALA A 164 -17.85 -2.37 -3.86
CA ALA A 164 -16.54 -2.10 -4.43
C ALA A 164 -16.56 -0.92 -5.40
N PRO A 165 -16.30 0.31 -4.98
CA PRO A 165 -16.09 1.43 -5.86
C PRO A 165 -14.62 1.52 -6.29
N ARG A 166 -14.38 1.81 -7.55
CA ARG A 166 -13.08 2.26 -8.03
C ARG A 166 -13.08 3.78 -8.14
N TRP A 167 -12.08 4.42 -7.57
CA TRP A 167 -11.86 5.85 -7.74
C TRP A 167 -10.83 6.11 -8.87
N MET A 168 -10.94 7.25 -9.51
CA MET A 168 -10.02 7.71 -10.55
C MET A 168 -9.81 9.22 -10.43
#